data_9b5620fe2556f9582e09fdfe7f8e0b83
#
_entry.id   9b5620fe2556f9582e09fdfe7f8e0b83
#
_cell.length_a   1.000
_cell.length_b   1.000
_cell.length_c   1.000
_cell.angle_alpha   90.00
_cell.angle_beta   90.00
_cell.angle_gamma   90.00
#
_symmetry.space_group_name_H-M   'P 1'
#
loop_
_entity.id
_entity.type
_entity.pdbx_description
1 polymer ?
#
loop_
_entity_poly.entity_id
_entity_poly.type
_entity_poly.pdbx_seq_one_letter_code
_entity_poly.pdbx_strand_id
1 'polypeptide(L)'
;MSAPASRYRIGLAANRSHQDAADSALVRLLREAAPVIENVLRPEFIVVGRTLDAMRSHRLLPGYPHIQRYPYGREGGLMRLVARVVDTDAARQINAVIYLVDPVDPSSNFPEALALKRQCVIHGRPFLSTLAGAREWLELEAIANGASADPTLDAAFDLANESIALVAHDAMKGQMIELAERQFDLLDRFAVRYATGTTGGLLNQLAQKIKGKDAGRNWVRPFLSGPLGGDAQIAECILDRQCRRVLFLEDPHVARQHEADIQLLERAARTVSDYASCVSDIQNATRWLGLMRQRADMRQNPVLQDPAR
;
A
#
# COMPACT_ATOMS: atom_id res chain seq x y z
N MET A 1 -7.71 7.93 36.17
CA MET A 1 -7.06 6.85 35.40
C MET A 1 -7.40 7.10 33.94
N SER A 2 -6.45 7.56 33.11
CA SER A 2 -6.68 7.71 31.67
C SER A 2 -6.91 6.31 31.09
N ALA A 3 -7.94 6.16 30.25
CA ALA A 3 -8.18 4.92 29.50
C ALA A 3 -6.87 4.55 28.76
N PRO A 4 -6.49 3.26 28.74
CA PRO A 4 -5.31 2.85 27.96
C PRO A 4 -5.53 3.25 26.52
N ALA A 5 -4.53 3.92 25.92
CA ALA A 5 -4.57 4.28 24.50
C ALA A 5 -4.96 3.05 23.69
N SER A 6 -5.98 3.17 22.85
CA SER A 6 -6.47 2.04 22.07
C SER A 6 -5.35 1.56 21.15
N ARG A 7 -5.03 0.26 21.24
CA ARG A 7 -3.97 -0.34 20.43
C ARG A 7 -4.32 -0.27 18.95
N TYR A 8 -3.32 -0.03 18.09
CA TYR A 8 -3.51 -0.03 16.65
C TYR A 8 -3.93 -1.43 16.16
N ARG A 9 -5.03 -1.52 15.41
CA ARG A 9 -5.61 -2.80 14.97
C ARG A 9 -5.41 -3.04 13.49
N ILE A 10 -4.89 -4.22 13.15
CA ILE A 10 -4.65 -4.64 11.78
C ILE A 10 -5.50 -5.86 11.46
N GLY A 11 -6.39 -5.73 10.48
CA GLY A 11 -7.07 -6.88 9.88
C GLY A 11 -6.08 -7.68 9.03
N LEU A 12 -5.98 -8.99 9.25
CA LEU A 12 -5.04 -9.85 8.52
C LEU A 12 -5.75 -11.00 7.83
N ALA A 13 -5.58 -11.08 6.52
CA ALA A 13 -6.07 -12.15 5.67
C ALA A 13 -5.08 -12.47 4.54
N ALA A 14 -5.14 -13.68 3.99
CA ALA A 14 -4.36 -14.09 2.82
C ALA A 14 -5.12 -15.14 2.00
N ASN A 15 -5.00 -15.12 0.67
CA ASN A 15 -5.43 -16.23 -0.18
C ASN A 15 -4.52 -17.45 0.00
N ARG A 16 -4.95 -18.61 -0.50
CA ARG A 16 -4.26 -19.90 -0.27
C ARG A 16 -2.81 -19.90 -0.74
N SER A 17 -2.55 -19.44 -1.94
CA SER A 17 -1.20 -19.37 -2.52
C SER A 17 -0.24 -18.51 -1.67
N HIS A 18 -0.77 -17.56 -0.92
CA HIS A 18 0.00 -16.66 -0.07
C HIS A 18 0.19 -17.15 1.37
N GLN A 19 -0.31 -18.36 1.74
CA GLN A 19 -0.24 -18.83 3.11
C GLN A 19 0.15 -20.31 3.27
N ASP A 20 0.03 -21.15 2.24
CA ASP A 20 0.20 -22.59 2.38
C ASP A 20 1.69 -23.02 2.32
N ALA A 21 2.52 -22.42 1.47
CA ALA A 21 3.94 -22.77 1.33
C ALA A 21 4.83 -22.09 2.39
N ALA A 22 5.97 -22.73 2.69
CA ALA A 22 6.92 -22.23 3.69
C ALA A 22 7.62 -20.91 3.31
N ASP A 23 7.60 -20.53 2.04
CA ASP A 23 8.12 -19.29 1.45
C ASP A 23 7.01 -18.38 0.93
N SER A 24 5.74 -18.68 1.26
CA SER A 24 4.59 -17.89 0.85
C SER A 24 4.67 -16.45 1.38
N ALA A 25 3.94 -15.54 0.76
CA ALA A 25 3.98 -14.11 1.08
C ALA A 25 3.67 -13.83 2.57
N LEU A 26 2.69 -14.51 3.16
CA LEU A 26 2.36 -14.38 4.58
C LEU A 26 3.53 -14.80 5.47
N VAL A 27 4.16 -15.94 5.14
CA VAL A 27 5.27 -16.50 5.93
C VAL A 27 6.47 -15.58 5.87
N ARG A 28 6.83 -15.11 4.68
CA ARG A 28 7.92 -14.15 4.49
C ARG A 28 7.64 -12.84 5.25
N LEU A 29 6.46 -12.25 5.05
CA LEU A 29 6.08 -10.99 5.71
C LEU A 29 6.22 -11.08 7.22
N LEU A 30 5.59 -12.08 7.85
CA LEU A 30 5.54 -12.15 9.32
C LEU A 30 6.85 -12.60 9.95
N ARG A 31 7.69 -13.35 9.24
CA ARG A 31 9.06 -13.67 9.72
C ARG A 31 9.98 -12.46 9.67
N GLU A 32 9.98 -11.75 8.56
CA GLU A 32 10.84 -10.59 8.36
C GLU A 32 10.43 -9.42 9.25
N ALA A 33 9.12 -9.18 9.41
CA ALA A 33 8.59 -8.10 10.23
C ALA A 33 8.42 -8.47 11.71
N ALA A 34 8.69 -9.69 12.15
CA ALA A 34 8.50 -10.10 13.55
C ALA A 34 9.16 -9.15 14.56
N PRO A 35 10.43 -8.73 14.40
CA PRO A 35 11.08 -7.81 15.34
C PRO A 35 10.35 -6.47 15.45
N VAL A 36 9.90 -5.92 14.32
CA VAL A 36 9.16 -4.64 14.26
C VAL A 36 7.77 -4.80 14.89
N ILE A 37 7.07 -5.89 14.59
CA ILE A 37 5.74 -6.19 15.13
C ILE A 37 5.80 -6.35 16.65
N GLU A 38 6.73 -7.14 17.16
CA GLU A 38 6.80 -7.51 18.57
C GLU A 38 7.35 -6.40 19.45
N ASN A 39 8.32 -5.62 18.96
CA ASN A 39 9.06 -4.67 19.79
C ASN A 39 8.71 -3.21 19.55
N VAL A 40 8.22 -2.84 18.35
CA VAL A 40 7.97 -1.45 17.97
C VAL A 40 6.48 -1.17 17.85
N LEU A 41 5.80 -1.77 16.85
CA LEU A 41 4.42 -1.43 16.52
C LEU A 41 3.41 -2.03 17.50
N ARG A 42 3.63 -3.24 17.94
CA ARG A 42 2.81 -4.02 18.88
C ARG A 42 1.31 -3.96 18.60
N PRO A 43 0.87 -4.16 17.34
CA PRO A 43 -0.53 -4.02 16.97
C PRO A 43 -1.37 -5.17 17.54
N GLU A 44 -2.70 -4.97 17.58
CA GLU A 44 -3.65 -6.07 17.72
C GLU A 44 -3.99 -6.59 16.32
N PHE A 45 -3.69 -7.85 16.05
CA PHE A 45 -4.08 -8.51 14.79
C PHE A 45 -5.46 -9.15 14.91
N ILE A 46 -6.34 -8.79 13.98
CA ILE A 46 -7.65 -9.41 13.79
C ILE A 46 -7.53 -10.37 12.58
N VAL A 47 -7.38 -11.66 12.85
CA VAL A 47 -6.95 -12.62 11.82
C VAL A 47 -8.08 -13.54 11.40
N VAL A 48 -8.34 -13.63 10.08
CA VAL A 48 -9.33 -14.56 9.51
C VAL A 48 -8.88 -16.01 9.72
N GLY A 49 -9.83 -16.89 10.05
CA GLY A 49 -9.56 -18.23 10.58
C GLY A 49 -8.50 -19.04 9.84
N ARG A 50 -8.60 -19.17 8.49
CA ARG A 50 -7.60 -19.93 7.72
C ARG A 50 -6.20 -19.31 7.78
N THR A 51 -6.12 -17.98 7.71
CA THR A 51 -4.84 -17.27 7.83
C THR A 51 -4.21 -17.51 9.21
N LEU A 52 -5.02 -17.53 10.27
CA LEU A 52 -4.51 -17.87 11.60
C LEU A 52 -4.05 -19.32 11.71
N ASP A 53 -4.74 -20.26 11.06
CA ASP A 53 -4.31 -21.66 11.04
C ASP A 53 -2.95 -21.80 10.32
N ALA A 54 -2.74 -21.06 9.21
CA ALA A 54 -1.45 -20.99 8.53
C ALA A 54 -0.36 -20.35 9.42
N MET A 55 -0.67 -19.27 10.15
CA MET A 55 0.28 -18.68 11.10
C MET A 55 0.73 -19.70 12.15
N ARG A 56 -0.19 -20.51 12.67
CA ARG A 56 0.11 -21.55 13.66
C ARG A 56 0.95 -22.68 13.08
N SER A 57 0.59 -23.17 11.88
CA SER A 57 1.31 -24.27 11.21
C SER A 57 2.76 -23.89 10.88
N HIS A 58 2.99 -22.63 10.49
CA HIS A 58 4.31 -22.11 10.18
C HIS A 58 5.04 -21.48 11.37
N ARG A 59 4.45 -21.54 12.58
CA ARG A 59 4.98 -20.96 13.82
C ARG A 59 5.35 -19.47 13.66
N LEU A 60 4.42 -18.67 13.09
CA LEU A 60 4.60 -17.24 12.90
C LEU A 60 4.13 -16.48 14.14
N LEU A 61 4.94 -15.54 14.63
CA LEU A 61 4.71 -14.78 15.86
C LEU A 61 4.32 -15.67 17.06
N PRO A 62 5.12 -16.68 17.38
CA PRO A 62 4.79 -17.63 18.45
C PRO A 62 4.73 -16.91 19.81
N GLY A 63 3.61 -17.04 20.51
CA GLY A 63 3.42 -16.37 21.82
C GLY A 63 3.07 -14.90 21.75
N TYR A 64 2.90 -14.31 20.57
CA TYR A 64 2.46 -12.93 20.47
C TYR A 64 1.04 -12.76 21.05
N PRO A 65 0.85 -11.92 22.09
CA PRO A 65 -0.37 -11.97 22.92
C PRO A 65 -1.57 -11.23 22.28
N HIS A 66 -1.38 -10.48 21.19
CA HIS A 66 -2.38 -9.58 20.64
C HIS A 66 -2.92 -10.08 19.30
N ILE A 67 -3.40 -11.32 19.28
CA ILE A 67 -4.04 -11.94 18.12
C ILE A 67 -5.47 -12.33 18.47
N GLN A 68 -6.42 -11.75 17.76
CA GLN A 68 -7.83 -12.10 17.82
C GLN A 68 -8.22 -12.97 16.61
N ARG A 69 -8.78 -14.16 16.83
CA ARG A 69 -9.30 -15.01 15.77
C ARG A 69 -10.67 -14.52 15.29
N TYR A 70 -10.81 -14.39 13.96
CA TYR A 70 -12.10 -14.26 13.29
C TYR A 70 -12.52 -15.58 12.64
N PRO A 71 -13.81 -15.75 12.29
CA PRO A 71 -14.30 -16.92 11.56
C PRO A 71 -13.58 -17.13 10.24
N TYR A 72 -13.73 -18.31 9.64
CA TYR A 72 -13.26 -18.56 8.28
C TYR A 72 -13.97 -17.64 7.27
N GLY A 73 -13.36 -17.43 6.09
CA GLY A 73 -13.97 -16.64 5.02
C GLY A 73 -15.38 -17.11 4.68
N ARG A 74 -15.57 -18.43 4.50
CA ARG A 74 -16.91 -19.05 4.27
C ARG A 74 -17.93 -18.85 5.40
N GLU A 75 -17.49 -18.47 6.58
CA GLU A 75 -18.31 -18.19 7.77
C GLU A 75 -18.43 -16.67 8.01
N GLY A 76 -18.08 -15.88 7.00
CA GLY A 76 -18.21 -14.43 7.06
C GLY A 76 -17.02 -13.69 7.67
N GLY A 77 -15.85 -14.31 7.78
CA GLY A 77 -14.65 -13.68 8.37
C GLY A 77 -14.27 -12.37 7.70
N LEU A 78 -14.26 -12.31 6.37
CA LEU A 78 -13.99 -11.06 5.64
C LEU A 78 -15.11 -10.03 5.82
N MET A 79 -16.37 -10.43 5.81
CA MET A 79 -17.50 -9.51 6.07
C MET A 79 -17.39 -8.86 7.47
N ARG A 80 -16.92 -9.61 8.47
CA ARG A 80 -16.66 -9.05 9.81
C ARG A 80 -15.50 -8.05 9.79
N LEU A 81 -14.45 -8.25 8.98
CA LEU A 81 -13.40 -7.24 8.80
C LEU A 81 -13.99 -5.96 8.19
N VAL A 82 -14.84 -6.09 7.15
CA VAL A 82 -15.54 -4.93 6.55
C VAL A 82 -16.29 -4.16 7.61
N ALA A 83 -17.10 -4.85 8.44
CA ALA A 83 -17.87 -4.22 9.51
C ALA A 83 -16.96 -3.50 10.54
N ARG A 84 -15.76 -3.98 10.78
CA ARG A 84 -14.80 -3.33 11.69
C ARG A 84 -14.07 -2.14 11.07
N VAL A 85 -13.86 -2.11 9.77
CA VAL A 85 -13.33 -0.94 9.07
C VAL A 85 -14.27 0.25 9.22
N VAL A 86 -15.59 0.02 9.15
CA VAL A 86 -16.63 1.06 9.24
C VAL A 86 -17.18 1.27 10.65
N ASP A 87 -16.67 0.57 11.66
CA ASP A 87 -17.15 0.67 13.03
C ASP A 87 -16.93 2.07 13.59
N THR A 88 -17.94 2.66 14.19
CA THR A 88 -17.86 3.98 14.79
C THR A 88 -17.25 3.97 16.20
N ASP A 89 -17.18 2.79 16.84
CA ASP A 89 -16.49 2.61 18.10
C ASP A 89 -14.97 2.42 17.84
N ALA A 90 -14.19 3.45 18.18
CA ALA A 90 -12.74 3.43 18.05
C ALA A 90 -12.08 2.25 18.79
N ALA A 91 -12.73 1.72 19.84
CA ALA A 91 -12.22 0.55 20.56
C ALA A 91 -12.37 -0.76 19.78
N ARG A 92 -13.12 -0.78 18.69
CA ARG A 92 -13.35 -1.95 17.83
C ARG A 92 -12.92 -1.74 16.38
N GLN A 93 -12.67 -0.49 15.99
CA GLN A 93 -12.33 -0.11 14.63
C GLN A 93 -10.97 -0.67 14.21
N ILE A 94 -10.90 -1.20 12.98
CA ILE A 94 -9.65 -1.58 12.31
C ILE A 94 -9.01 -0.35 11.70
N ASN A 95 -7.71 -0.19 11.93
CA ASN A 95 -6.92 0.96 11.48
C ASN A 95 -6.22 0.71 10.13
N ALA A 96 -5.88 -0.55 9.82
CA ALA A 96 -5.29 -0.97 8.56
C ALA A 96 -5.68 -2.41 8.22
N VAL A 97 -5.62 -2.78 6.96
CA VAL A 97 -5.88 -4.15 6.49
C VAL A 97 -4.69 -4.63 5.66
N ILE A 98 -4.12 -5.76 6.05
CA ILE A 98 -3.22 -6.56 5.21
C ILE A 98 -4.04 -7.75 4.69
N TYR A 99 -4.37 -7.72 3.42
CA TYR A 99 -5.01 -8.83 2.72
C TYR A 99 -4.16 -9.22 1.53
N LEU A 100 -3.30 -10.23 1.68
CA LEU A 100 -2.45 -10.74 0.61
C LEU A 100 -3.31 -11.44 -0.43
N VAL A 101 -3.52 -10.78 -1.56
CA VAL A 101 -4.49 -11.17 -2.59
C VAL A 101 -3.80 -11.89 -3.73
N ASP A 102 -4.25 -13.10 -4.01
CA ASP A 102 -3.93 -13.82 -5.23
C ASP A 102 -4.92 -13.42 -6.34
N PRO A 103 -4.46 -12.78 -7.43
CA PRO A 103 -5.34 -12.29 -8.47
C PRO A 103 -6.01 -13.38 -9.31
N VAL A 104 -5.58 -14.64 -9.17
CA VAL A 104 -6.19 -15.80 -9.87
C VAL A 104 -7.09 -16.63 -8.97
N ASP A 105 -7.08 -16.40 -7.64
CA ASP A 105 -8.03 -17.05 -6.73
C ASP A 105 -9.43 -16.43 -6.90
N PRO A 106 -10.46 -17.24 -7.27
CA PRO A 106 -11.81 -16.71 -7.46
C PRO A 106 -12.36 -15.96 -6.25
N SER A 107 -11.95 -16.33 -5.02
CA SER A 107 -12.43 -15.68 -3.79
C SER A 107 -11.95 -14.22 -3.64
N SER A 108 -10.92 -13.82 -4.36
CA SER A 108 -10.47 -12.41 -4.40
C SER A 108 -11.46 -11.46 -5.06
N ASN A 109 -12.39 -12.00 -5.86
CA ASN A 109 -13.46 -11.24 -6.52
C ASN A 109 -14.82 -11.38 -5.81
N PHE A 110 -14.88 -12.02 -4.66
CA PHE A 110 -16.12 -12.08 -3.89
C PHE A 110 -16.53 -10.71 -3.36
N PRO A 111 -17.83 -10.44 -3.21
CA PRO A 111 -18.35 -9.14 -2.78
C PRO A 111 -17.69 -8.61 -1.50
N GLU A 112 -17.41 -9.47 -0.53
CA GLU A 112 -16.76 -9.08 0.73
C GLU A 112 -15.30 -8.67 0.55
N ALA A 113 -14.56 -9.26 -0.39
CA ALA A 113 -13.19 -8.88 -0.69
C ALA A 113 -13.13 -7.50 -1.36
N LEU A 114 -14.02 -7.26 -2.33
CA LEU A 114 -14.17 -5.98 -3.00
C LEU A 114 -14.69 -4.89 -2.04
N ALA A 115 -15.67 -5.22 -1.21
CA ALA A 115 -16.20 -4.31 -0.19
C ALA A 115 -15.13 -3.94 0.84
N LEU A 116 -14.28 -4.88 1.27
CA LEU A 116 -13.21 -4.60 2.23
C LEU A 116 -12.26 -3.53 1.70
N LYS A 117 -11.76 -3.68 0.46
CA LYS A 117 -10.94 -2.66 -0.19
C LYS A 117 -11.67 -1.32 -0.28
N ARG A 118 -12.88 -1.33 -0.85
CA ARG A 118 -13.65 -0.10 -1.04
C ARG A 118 -13.88 0.65 0.27
N GLN A 119 -14.22 -0.03 1.35
CA GLN A 119 -14.42 0.61 2.65
C GLN A 119 -13.12 1.14 3.24
N CYS A 120 -11.99 0.45 3.03
CA CYS A 120 -10.69 1.00 3.40
C CYS A 120 -10.39 2.31 2.67
N VAL A 121 -10.63 2.39 1.35
CA VAL A 121 -10.44 3.62 0.55
C VAL A 121 -11.35 4.74 1.05
N ILE A 122 -12.66 4.47 1.28
CA ILE A 122 -13.63 5.48 1.76
C ILE A 122 -13.22 6.04 3.13
N HIS A 123 -12.73 5.19 4.01
CA HIS A 123 -12.40 5.58 5.40
C HIS A 123 -10.92 5.93 5.60
N GLY A 124 -10.12 6.05 4.52
CA GLY A 124 -8.69 6.36 4.58
C GLY A 124 -7.90 5.35 5.41
N ARG A 125 -8.25 4.05 5.32
CA ARG A 125 -7.52 2.98 5.98
C ARG A 125 -6.57 2.31 5.01
N PRO A 126 -5.29 2.10 5.35
CA PRO A 126 -4.36 1.38 4.49
C PRO A 126 -4.92 0.00 4.12
N PHE A 127 -4.96 -0.29 2.82
CA PHE A 127 -5.30 -1.60 2.28
C PHE A 127 -4.11 -2.16 1.51
N LEU A 128 -3.43 -3.13 2.10
CA LEU A 128 -2.15 -3.66 1.64
C LEU A 128 -2.39 -5.04 1.04
N SER A 129 -2.42 -5.12 -0.29
CA SER A 129 -2.78 -6.35 -1.00
C SER A 129 -1.60 -7.13 -1.57
N THR A 130 -0.37 -6.62 -1.41
CA THR A 130 0.87 -7.23 -1.90
C THR A 130 1.88 -7.39 -0.78
N LEU A 131 2.82 -8.34 -0.94
CA LEU A 131 3.92 -8.51 0.01
C LEU A 131 4.80 -7.27 0.08
N ALA A 132 5.18 -6.71 -1.08
CA ALA A 132 6.02 -5.52 -1.14
C ALA A 132 5.35 -4.33 -0.45
N GLY A 133 4.06 -4.08 -0.72
CA GLY A 133 3.30 -3.00 -0.09
C GLY A 133 3.16 -3.16 1.42
N ALA A 134 2.92 -4.38 1.91
CA ALA A 134 2.82 -4.65 3.33
C ALA A 134 4.19 -4.47 4.05
N ARG A 135 5.29 -4.92 3.45
CA ARG A 135 6.66 -4.72 3.97
C ARG A 135 7.04 -3.24 4.02
N GLU A 136 6.81 -2.53 2.91
CA GLU A 136 7.09 -1.10 2.82
C GLU A 136 6.28 -0.32 3.88
N TRP A 137 5.01 -0.63 4.05
CA TRP A 137 4.16 0.02 5.03
C TRP A 137 4.61 -0.25 6.47
N LEU A 138 4.94 -1.51 6.82
CA LEU A 138 5.45 -1.86 8.14
C LEU A 138 6.78 -1.16 8.47
N GLU A 139 7.69 -1.08 7.51
CA GLU A 139 8.95 -0.33 7.63
C GLU A 139 8.69 1.16 7.91
N LEU A 140 7.84 1.79 7.11
CA LEU A 140 7.53 3.21 7.25
C LEU A 140 6.83 3.52 8.57
N GLU A 141 5.90 2.68 9.01
CA GLU A 141 5.25 2.84 10.31
C GLU A 141 6.22 2.58 11.47
N ALA A 142 7.15 1.65 11.34
CA ALA A 142 8.18 1.42 12.34
C ALA A 142 9.08 2.65 12.53
N ILE A 143 9.52 3.26 11.44
CA ILE A 143 10.31 4.50 11.46
C ILE A 143 9.51 5.65 12.09
N ALA A 144 8.23 5.78 11.76
CA ALA A 144 7.34 6.76 12.39
C ALA A 144 7.20 6.56 13.91
N ASN A 145 7.46 5.35 14.41
CA ASN A 145 7.47 5.01 15.83
C ASN A 145 8.90 4.92 16.42
N GLY A 146 9.90 5.51 15.76
CA GLY A 146 11.26 5.66 16.28
C GLY A 146 12.19 4.47 16.02
N ALA A 147 11.79 3.50 15.18
CA ALA A 147 12.71 2.44 14.79
C ALA A 147 13.78 2.93 13.82
N SER A 148 14.94 2.28 13.86
CA SER A 148 15.95 2.41 12.81
C SER A 148 15.46 1.79 11.50
N ALA A 149 15.96 2.29 10.38
CA ALA A 149 15.68 1.77 9.06
C ALA A 149 16.26 0.35 8.88
N ASP A 150 15.50 -0.55 8.24
CA ASP A 150 15.99 -1.88 7.89
C ASP A 150 16.89 -1.80 6.64
N PRO A 151 18.22 -2.10 6.77
CA PRO A 151 19.13 -2.04 5.64
C PRO A 151 18.79 -3.01 4.50
N THR A 152 18.08 -4.09 4.77
CA THR A 152 17.67 -5.06 3.74
C THR A 152 16.67 -4.46 2.74
N LEU A 153 16.01 -3.38 3.12
CA LEU A 153 15.06 -2.63 2.29
C LEU A 153 15.68 -1.42 1.58
N ASP A 154 16.96 -1.11 1.80
CA ASP A 154 17.62 0.08 1.26
C ASP A 154 17.49 0.21 -0.27
N ALA A 155 17.60 -0.91 -0.99
CA ALA A 155 17.46 -0.90 -2.44
C ALA A 155 16.08 -0.42 -2.89
N ALA A 156 15.01 -0.78 -2.16
CA ALA A 156 13.65 -0.36 -2.46
C ALA A 156 13.40 1.13 -2.19
N PHE A 157 14.24 1.77 -1.36
CA PHE A 157 14.16 3.21 -1.06
C PHE A 157 15.24 4.04 -1.76
N ASP A 158 15.94 3.46 -2.73
CA ASP A 158 16.82 4.19 -3.63
C ASP A 158 16.03 4.86 -4.75
N LEU A 159 15.37 5.96 -4.43
CA LEU A 159 14.43 6.62 -5.33
C LEU A 159 15.05 7.01 -6.68
N ALA A 160 16.36 7.28 -6.72
CA ALA A 160 17.08 7.59 -7.94
C ALA A 160 17.18 6.40 -8.92
N ASN A 161 16.91 5.19 -8.44
CA ASN A 161 16.86 3.97 -9.24
C ASN A 161 15.45 3.35 -9.27
N GLU A 162 14.46 4.02 -8.64
CA GLU A 162 13.09 3.54 -8.53
C GLU A 162 12.13 4.35 -9.38
N SER A 163 10.97 3.78 -9.64
CA SER A 163 9.90 4.40 -10.43
C SER A 163 8.58 4.45 -9.66
N ILE A 164 7.74 5.41 -10.05
CA ILE A 164 6.39 5.58 -9.51
C ILE A 164 5.40 5.90 -10.62
N ALA A 165 4.22 5.28 -10.58
CA ALA A 165 3.09 5.63 -11.42
C ALA A 165 2.10 6.52 -10.65
N LEU A 166 1.69 7.63 -11.26
CA LEU A 166 0.76 8.62 -10.72
C LEU A 166 -0.53 8.57 -11.55
N VAL A 167 -1.53 7.90 -11.04
CA VAL A 167 -2.81 7.65 -11.72
C VAL A 167 -3.96 8.17 -10.87
N ALA A 168 -4.96 8.77 -11.49
CA ALA A 168 -6.12 9.26 -10.79
C ALA A 168 -7.37 9.14 -11.65
N HIS A 169 -8.48 8.80 -11.00
CA HIS A 169 -9.80 8.98 -11.60
C HIS A 169 -10.07 10.45 -11.89
N ASP A 170 -10.99 10.75 -12.81
CA ASP A 170 -11.27 12.11 -13.26
C ASP A 170 -11.60 13.07 -12.10
N ALA A 171 -12.45 12.62 -11.19
CA ALA A 171 -12.82 13.42 -10.01
C ALA A 171 -11.65 13.62 -9.01
N MET A 172 -10.61 12.79 -9.10
CA MET A 172 -9.46 12.81 -8.17
C MET A 172 -8.23 13.53 -8.75
N LYS A 173 -8.26 13.95 -10.02
CA LYS A 173 -7.12 14.62 -10.66
C LYS A 173 -6.68 15.89 -9.94
N GLY A 174 -7.61 16.70 -9.47
CA GLY A 174 -7.29 17.89 -8.67
C GLY A 174 -6.46 17.54 -7.43
N GLN A 175 -6.89 16.55 -6.67
CA GLN A 175 -6.19 16.08 -5.47
C GLN A 175 -4.82 15.48 -5.81
N MET A 176 -4.68 14.78 -6.95
CA MET A 176 -3.38 14.28 -7.43
C MET A 176 -2.41 15.45 -7.69
N ILE A 177 -2.86 16.52 -8.36
CA ILE A 177 -2.02 17.68 -8.66
C ILE A 177 -1.61 18.40 -7.38
N GLU A 178 -2.53 18.64 -6.46
CA GLU A 178 -2.22 19.24 -5.16
C GLU A 178 -1.24 18.38 -4.33
N LEU A 179 -1.39 17.08 -4.34
CA LEU A 179 -0.47 16.16 -3.68
C LEU A 179 0.91 16.22 -4.33
N ALA A 180 0.97 16.19 -5.66
CA ALA A 180 2.21 16.28 -6.43
C ALA A 180 2.93 17.60 -6.20
N GLU A 181 2.21 18.72 -6.09
CA GLU A 181 2.78 20.02 -5.77
C GLU A 181 3.40 20.04 -4.38
N ARG A 182 2.67 19.56 -3.36
CA ARG A 182 3.18 19.47 -1.97
C ARG A 182 4.36 18.53 -1.79
N GLN A 183 4.43 17.48 -2.59
CA GLN A 183 5.47 16.44 -2.52
C GLN A 183 6.46 16.50 -3.70
N PHE A 184 6.51 17.65 -4.39
CA PHE A 184 7.24 17.77 -5.64
C PHE A 184 8.71 17.35 -5.51
N ASP A 185 9.42 17.84 -4.50
CA ASP A 185 10.83 17.55 -4.27
C ASP A 185 11.09 16.05 -4.03
N LEU A 186 10.18 15.36 -3.33
CA LEU A 186 10.29 13.91 -3.15
C LEU A 186 10.04 13.17 -4.47
N LEU A 187 8.97 13.54 -5.18
CA LEU A 187 8.61 12.91 -6.44
C LEU A 187 9.67 13.16 -7.52
N ASP A 188 10.35 14.31 -7.48
CA ASP A 188 11.46 14.63 -8.38
C ASP A 188 12.68 13.73 -8.19
N ARG A 189 12.83 13.09 -7.03
CA ARG A 189 13.92 12.15 -6.70
C ARG A 189 13.77 10.79 -7.39
N PHE A 190 12.57 10.42 -7.85
CA PHE A 190 12.37 9.16 -8.56
C PHE A 190 13.02 9.20 -9.93
N ALA A 191 13.67 8.09 -10.34
CA ALA A 191 14.26 7.96 -11.67
C ALA A 191 13.23 8.18 -12.78
N VAL A 192 12.05 7.55 -12.63
CA VAL A 192 10.96 7.63 -13.61
C VAL A 192 9.63 7.83 -12.91
N ARG A 193 8.83 8.75 -13.44
CA ARG A 193 7.43 8.98 -13.07
C ARG A 193 6.56 8.66 -14.27
N TYR A 194 5.66 7.69 -14.14
CA TYR A 194 4.68 7.32 -15.15
C TYR A 194 3.32 7.96 -14.80
N ALA A 195 2.50 8.25 -15.79
CA ALA A 195 1.10 8.61 -15.58
C ALA A 195 0.26 8.31 -16.83
N THR A 196 -1.06 8.17 -16.67
CA THR A 196 -1.99 8.14 -17.79
C THR A 196 -2.13 9.53 -18.43
N GLY A 197 -2.47 9.58 -19.71
CA GLY A 197 -2.31 10.74 -20.58
C GLY A 197 -2.78 12.08 -20.00
N THR A 198 -4.04 12.20 -19.57
CA THR A 198 -4.57 13.46 -19.02
C THR A 198 -3.90 13.85 -17.71
N THR A 199 -3.73 12.90 -16.79
CA THR A 199 -3.03 13.13 -15.53
C THR A 199 -1.58 13.53 -15.76
N GLY A 200 -0.89 12.84 -16.68
CA GLY A 200 0.48 13.15 -17.05
C GLY A 200 0.65 14.55 -17.66
N GLY A 201 -0.30 14.95 -18.52
CA GLY A 201 -0.33 16.31 -19.06
C GLY A 201 -0.41 17.40 -17.98
N LEU A 202 -1.29 17.22 -17.00
CA LEU A 202 -1.46 18.14 -15.87
C LEU A 202 -0.21 18.17 -14.98
N LEU A 203 0.38 17.02 -14.68
CA LEU A 203 1.61 16.92 -13.89
C LEU A 203 2.81 17.58 -14.60
N ASN A 204 2.94 17.43 -15.90
CA ASN A 204 3.97 18.12 -16.68
C ASN A 204 3.75 19.65 -16.71
N GLN A 205 2.50 20.12 -16.76
CA GLN A 205 2.19 21.55 -16.62
C GLN A 205 2.59 22.09 -15.23
N LEU A 206 2.31 21.34 -14.16
CA LEU A 206 2.76 21.67 -12.81
C LEU A 206 4.29 21.76 -12.76
N ALA A 207 4.99 20.76 -13.27
CA ALA A 207 6.44 20.73 -13.28
C ALA A 207 7.06 21.90 -14.08
N GLN A 208 6.42 22.30 -15.20
CA GLN A 208 6.85 23.48 -15.96
C GLN A 208 6.72 24.78 -15.17
N LYS A 209 5.70 24.91 -14.32
CA LYS A 209 5.54 26.06 -13.42
C LYS A 209 6.63 26.10 -12.36
N ILE A 210 7.03 24.94 -11.83
CA ILE A 210 8.01 24.85 -10.74
C ILE A 210 9.45 24.90 -11.25
N LYS A 211 9.80 24.11 -12.28
CA LYS A 211 11.17 23.94 -12.79
C LYS A 211 11.50 24.81 -14.02
N GLY A 212 10.50 25.48 -14.58
CA GLY A 212 10.61 26.15 -15.87
C GLY A 212 10.23 25.27 -17.07
N LYS A 213 9.92 25.92 -18.20
CA LYS A 213 9.28 25.30 -19.37
C LYS A 213 10.01 24.09 -19.92
N ASP A 214 11.32 24.15 -20.05
CA ASP A 214 12.10 23.06 -20.65
C ASP A 214 12.36 21.93 -19.65
N ALA A 215 12.78 22.24 -18.42
CA ALA A 215 13.07 21.25 -17.39
C ALA A 215 11.81 20.48 -16.91
N GLY A 216 10.64 21.10 -16.95
CA GLY A 216 9.38 20.48 -16.54
C GLY A 216 8.65 19.74 -17.67
N ARG A 217 9.08 19.85 -18.92
CA ARG A 217 8.32 19.41 -20.10
C ARG A 217 8.00 17.92 -20.12
N ASN A 218 8.94 17.09 -19.66
CA ASN A 218 8.85 15.63 -19.62
C ASN A 218 9.12 15.09 -18.21
N TRP A 219 8.68 15.82 -17.21
CA TRP A 219 8.87 15.42 -15.80
C TRP A 219 8.21 14.08 -15.49
N VAL A 220 7.02 13.88 -16.07
CA VAL A 220 6.32 12.60 -16.08
C VAL A 220 6.33 12.06 -17.51
N ARG A 221 6.55 10.76 -17.65
CA ARG A 221 6.36 10.03 -18.91
C ARG A 221 4.87 9.67 -19.06
N PRO A 222 4.11 10.36 -19.92
CA PRO A 222 2.70 10.07 -20.11
C PRO A 222 2.52 8.84 -21.01
N PHE A 223 1.58 7.99 -20.64
CA PHE A 223 1.01 6.96 -21.49
C PHE A 223 -0.28 7.46 -22.18
N LEU A 224 -1.04 6.57 -22.79
CA LEU A 224 -2.38 6.89 -23.29
C LEU A 224 -3.31 7.27 -22.12
N SER A 225 -4.45 7.89 -22.39
CA SER A 225 -5.49 8.06 -21.37
C SER A 225 -6.03 6.69 -20.93
N GLY A 226 -6.51 6.59 -19.69
CA GLY A 226 -7.02 5.33 -19.13
C GLY A 226 -7.97 4.59 -20.09
N PRO A 227 -9.08 5.24 -20.55
CA PRO A 227 -10.03 4.63 -21.49
C PRO A 227 -9.45 4.22 -22.86
N LEU A 228 -8.27 4.71 -23.21
CA LEU A 228 -7.56 4.33 -24.45
C LEU A 228 -6.44 3.32 -24.19
N GLY A 229 -6.40 2.69 -23.01
CA GLY A 229 -5.43 1.64 -22.68
C GLY A 229 -4.21 2.11 -21.90
N GLY A 230 -4.18 3.34 -21.39
CA GLY A 230 -3.06 3.85 -20.58
C GLY A 230 -2.84 3.04 -19.32
N ASP A 231 -3.89 2.54 -18.69
CA ASP A 231 -3.81 1.69 -17.50
C ASP A 231 -3.17 0.34 -17.84
N ALA A 232 -3.47 -0.24 -19.00
CA ALA A 232 -2.83 -1.47 -19.49
C ALA A 232 -1.33 -1.28 -19.76
N GLN A 233 -0.93 -0.12 -20.30
CA GLN A 233 0.50 0.19 -20.53
C GLN A 233 1.28 0.32 -19.21
N ILE A 234 0.68 0.94 -18.19
CA ILE A 234 1.30 1.01 -16.85
C ILE A 234 1.33 -0.38 -16.22
N ALA A 235 0.25 -1.18 -16.36
CA ALA A 235 0.20 -2.55 -15.87
C ALA A 235 1.33 -3.42 -16.47
N GLU A 236 1.63 -3.28 -17.76
CA GLU A 236 2.77 -3.93 -18.41
C GLU A 236 4.10 -3.52 -17.75
N CYS A 237 4.33 -2.23 -17.51
CA CYS A 237 5.53 -1.76 -16.80
C CYS A 237 5.64 -2.36 -15.38
N ILE A 238 4.52 -2.60 -14.69
CA ILE A 238 4.51 -3.25 -13.37
C ILE A 238 4.92 -4.73 -13.51
N LEU A 239 4.32 -5.45 -14.46
CA LEU A 239 4.62 -6.87 -14.73
C LEU A 239 6.07 -7.09 -15.13
N ASP A 240 6.63 -6.17 -15.92
CA ASP A 240 8.03 -6.18 -16.36
C ASP A 240 9.01 -5.67 -15.27
N ARG A 241 8.52 -5.40 -14.05
CA ARG A 241 9.30 -4.88 -12.92
C ARG A 241 10.01 -3.55 -13.23
N GLN A 242 9.42 -2.73 -14.10
CA GLN A 242 9.87 -1.38 -14.41
C GLN A 242 9.17 -0.31 -13.58
N CYS A 243 8.03 -0.64 -12.96
CA CYS A 243 7.28 0.25 -12.08
C CYS A 243 6.97 -0.46 -10.75
N ARG A 244 7.67 -0.04 -9.69
CA ARG A 244 7.52 -0.63 -8.35
C ARG A 244 6.32 -0.06 -7.59
N ARG A 245 6.05 1.24 -7.73
CA ARG A 245 5.05 1.93 -6.90
C ARG A 245 3.95 2.51 -7.76
N VAL A 246 2.72 2.29 -7.32
CA VAL A 246 1.53 2.84 -7.96
C VAL A 246 0.78 3.70 -6.93
N LEU A 247 0.67 4.98 -7.21
CA LEU A 247 -0.24 5.88 -6.53
C LEU A 247 -1.45 6.05 -7.44
N PHE A 248 -2.54 5.36 -7.09
CA PHE A 248 -3.78 5.37 -7.86
C PHE A 248 -4.92 5.97 -7.02
N LEU A 249 -5.20 7.25 -7.19
CA LEU A 249 -6.29 7.90 -6.47
C LEU A 249 -7.64 7.48 -7.06
N GLU A 250 -8.34 6.60 -6.35
CA GLU A 250 -9.65 6.09 -6.71
C GLU A 250 -10.76 6.99 -6.20
N ASP A 251 -11.81 7.11 -6.99
CA ASP A 251 -13.10 7.64 -6.54
C ASP A 251 -13.99 6.43 -6.14
N PRO A 252 -14.20 6.18 -4.86
CA PRO A 252 -14.93 4.99 -4.41
C PRO A 252 -16.45 5.13 -4.53
N HIS A 253 -16.97 6.30 -4.91
CA HIS A 253 -18.39 6.61 -4.96
C HIS A 253 -19.03 6.38 -6.34
N VAL A 254 -18.22 6.21 -7.37
CA VAL A 254 -18.71 6.06 -8.75
C VAL A 254 -18.63 4.61 -9.20
N ALA A 255 -19.79 4.01 -9.44
CA ALA A 255 -19.87 2.76 -10.23
C ALA A 255 -19.53 3.08 -11.69
N ARG A 256 -18.53 2.42 -12.29
CA ARG A 256 -18.01 2.78 -13.60
C ARG A 256 -18.20 1.69 -14.64
N GLN A 257 -18.43 2.13 -15.88
CA GLN A 257 -18.46 1.26 -17.06
C GLN A 257 -17.07 0.66 -17.41
N HIS A 258 -15.97 1.25 -16.84
CA HIS A 258 -14.58 0.85 -17.09
C HIS A 258 -13.90 0.21 -15.85
N GLU A 259 -14.69 -0.45 -14.98
CA GLU A 259 -14.14 -1.08 -13.75
C GLU A 259 -13.06 -2.14 -14.06
N ALA A 260 -13.16 -2.79 -15.22
CA ALA A 260 -12.17 -3.77 -15.66
C ALA A 260 -10.78 -3.15 -15.88
N ASP A 261 -10.69 -1.98 -16.50
CA ASP A 261 -9.41 -1.31 -16.78
C ASP A 261 -8.74 -0.81 -15.48
N ILE A 262 -9.56 -0.32 -14.55
CA ILE A 262 -9.11 0.13 -13.23
C ILE A 262 -8.49 -1.00 -12.42
N GLN A 263 -9.08 -2.19 -12.50
CA GLN A 263 -8.56 -3.37 -11.80
C GLN A 263 -7.24 -3.88 -12.37
N LEU A 264 -6.86 -3.53 -13.63
CA LEU A 264 -5.62 -3.99 -14.25
C LEU A 264 -4.37 -3.59 -13.46
N LEU A 265 -4.30 -2.35 -12.97
CA LEU A 265 -3.14 -1.86 -12.21
C LEU A 265 -2.94 -2.63 -10.91
N GLU A 266 -4.01 -2.83 -10.16
CA GLU A 266 -3.93 -3.61 -8.93
C GLU A 266 -3.67 -5.08 -9.19
N ARG A 267 -4.31 -5.63 -10.24
CA ARG A 267 -4.08 -7.02 -10.64
C ARG A 267 -2.62 -7.23 -11.03
N ALA A 268 -2.03 -6.32 -11.80
CA ALA A 268 -0.60 -6.36 -12.14
C ALA A 268 0.28 -6.30 -10.89
N ALA A 269 0.02 -5.37 -9.96
CA ALA A 269 0.76 -5.29 -8.71
C ALA A 269 0.65 -6.57 -7.87
N ARG A 270 -0.54 -7.17 -7.78
CA ARG A 270 -0.78 -8.44 -7.07
C ARG A 270 -0.10 -9.63 -7.75
N THR A 271 0.03 -9.62 -9.08
CA THR A 271 0.73 -10.67 -9.85
C THR A 271 2.23 -10.67 -9.52
N VAL A 272 2.84 -9.50 -9.33
CA VAL A 272 4.24 -9.34 -8.89
C VAL A 272 4.29 -8.87 -7.44
N SER A 273 3.57 -9.57 -6.56
CA SER A 273 3.30 -9.19 -5.17
C SER A 273 4.56 -8.93 -4.33
N ASP A 274 5.67 -9.56 -4.66
CA ASP A 274 6.99 -9.38 -3.99
C ASP A 274 7.72 -8.09 -4.44
N TYR A 275 7.23 -7.45 -5.50
CA TYR A 275 7.89 -6.29 -6.12
C TYR A 275 7.07 -5.01 -6.01
N ALA A 276 5.78 -5.04 -6.33
CA ALA A 276 4.99 -3.82 -6.50
C ALA A 276 4.08 -3.51 -5.32
N SER A 277 3.93 -2.22 -5.03
CA SER A 277 2.99 -1.66 -4.05
C SER A 277 1.99 -0.72 -4.72
N CYS A 278 0.76 -0.65 -4.15
CA CYS A 278 -0.28 0.25 -4.62
C CYS A 278 -0.93 0.96 -3.43
N VAL A 279 -1.12 2.28 -3.55
CA VAL A 279 -1.84 3.13 -2.60
C VAL A 279 -3.00 3.79 -3.33
N SER A 280 -4.24 3.69 -2.79
CA SER A 280 -5.45 3.99 -3.53
C SER A 280 -6.25 5.20 -3.02
N ASP A 281 -5.85 5.84 -1.93
CA ASP A 281 -6.54 7.01 -1.38
C ASP A 281 -5.59 8.12 -0.98
N ILE A 282 -6.12 9.35 -0.91
CA ILE A 282 -5.33 10.58 -0.69
C ILE A 282 -4.73 10.66 0.72
N GLN A 283 -5.41 10.14 1.74
CA GLN A 283 -4.94 10.24 3.13
C GLN A 283 -3.72 9.33 3.32
N ASN A 284 -3.84 8.07 2.87
CA ASN A 284 -2.73 7.13 2.92
C ASN A 284 -1.59 7.54 1.99
N ALA A 285 -1.89 8.08 0.80
CA ALA A 285 -0.88 8.60 -0.12
C ALA A 285 -0.06 9.74 0.52
N THR A 286 -0.72 10.68 1.18
CA THR A 286 -0.05 11.80 1.86
C THR A 286 0.87 11.31 2.98
N ARG A 287 0.38 10.40 3.83
CA ARG A 287 1.18 9.80 4.90
C ARG A 287 2.35 8.99 4.35
N TRP A 288 2.06 8.12 3.39
CA TRP A 288 3.06 7.25 2.75
C TRP A 288 4.21 8.04 2.12
N LEU A 289 3.93 9.08 1.33
CA LEU A 289 4.96 9.94 0.74
C LEU A 289 5.76 10.70 1.82
N GLY A 290 5.10 11.18 2.88
CA GLY A 290 5.78 11.84 3.99
C GLY A 290 6.78 10.93 4.70
N LEU A 291 6.38 9.70 5.02
CA LEU A 291 7.24 8.70 5.66
C LEU A 291 8.33 8.18 4.69
N MET A 292 8.02 8.05 3.41
CA MET A 292 9.00 7.70 2.39
C MET A 292 10.11 8.76 2.28
N ARG A 293 9.76 10.03 2.37
CA ARG A 293 10.75 11.13 2.45
C ARG A 293 11.67 10.92 3.64
N GLN A 294 11.11 10.70 4.83
CA GLN A 294 11.88 10.45 6.05
C GLN A 294 12.83 9.27 5.87
N ARG A 295 12.33 8.14 5.36
CA ARG A 295 13.13 6.92 5.11
C ARG A 295 14.25 7.15 4.09
N ALA A 296 13.96 7.86 3.01
CA ALA A 296 14.95 8.16 1.98
C ALA A 296 16.03 9.14 2.47
N ASP A 297 15.66 10.08 3.36
CA ASP A 297 16.61 11.02 3.96
C ASP A 297 17.53 10.32 4.98
N MET A 298 17.02 9.36 5.76
CA MET A 298 17.84 8.52 6.66
C MET A 298 18.92 7.75 5.89
N ARG A 299 18.61 7.26 4.68
CA ARG A 299 19.59 6.58 3.82
C ARG A 299 20.73 7.51 3.36
N GLN A 300 20.41 8.77 3.07
CA GLN A 300 21.38 9.76 2.62
C GLN A 300 22.22 10.34 3.77
N ASN A 301 21.72 10.31 4.97
CA ASN A 301 22.39 10.84 6.17
C ASN A 301 22.34 9.80 7.32
N PRO A 302 23.37 8.92 7.42
CA PRO A 302 23.42 7.88 8.45
C PRO A 302 23.39 8.43 9.90
N VAL A 303 23.71 9.69 10.11
CA VAL A 303 23.64 10.35 11.45
C VAL A 303 22.18 10.42 11.95
N LEU A 304 21.19 10.42 11.05
CA LEU A 304 19.78 10.40 11.41
C LEU A 304 19.26 9.00 11.80
N GLN A 305 20.10 7.97 11.72
CA GLN A 305 19.72 6.58 12.07
C GLN A 305 19.92 6.26 13.56
N ASP A 306 20.55 7.15 14.33
CA ASP A 306 20.80 6.94 15.78
C ASP A 306 19.77 7.72 16.61
N PRO A 307 18.71 7.07 17.15
CA PRO A 307 17.71 7.72 17.99
C PRO A 307 18.22 8.09 19.39
N ALA A 308 19.51 7.81 19.68
CA ALA A 308 20.13 8.08 21.00
C ALA A 308 20.96 9.37 21.03
N ARG A 309 20.85 10.24 20.02
CA ARG A 309 21.48 11.57 19.99
C ARG A 309 20.47 12.70 19.95
#